data_13fd4eb2e29598e3270d297c9256fc40
#
_entry.id   13fd4eb2e29598e3270d297c9256fc40
#
_cell.length_a   1.000
_cell.length_b   1.000
_cell.length_c   1.000
_cell.angle_alpha   90.00
_cell.angle_beta   90.00
_cell.angle_gamma   90.00
#
_symmetry.space_group_name_H-M   'P 1'
#
loop_
_entity.id
_entity.type
_entity.pdbx_description
1 polymer ?
#
loop_
_entity_poly.entity_id
_entity_poly.type
_entity_poly.pdbx_seq_one_letter_code
_entity_poly.pdbx_strand_id
1 'polypeptide(L)'
;MTKHVYLDYAATTFTHPKVVEAMLPYFTESFGNPSSIYSFSDRNRTAIRKSREQVARVLDCSPDEIFFTSSGTEADNWALQGVAWANEKKGKRIITTKIEHHAVLHTGQFLAERGFDVVYLDVDAEGRISLEDLKQAMTK
;
A
#
# COMPACT_ATOMS: atom_id res chain seq x y z
N MET A 1 28.88 -16.58 22.16
CA MET A 1 27.83 -15.71 21.59
C MET A 1 26.90 -16.60 20.79
N THR A 2 25.61 -16.67 21.14
CA THR A 2 24.60 -17.39 20.37
C THR A 2 24.37 -16.67 19.05
N LYS A 3 24.59 -17.35 17.93
CA LYS A 3 24.32 -16.81 16.60
C LYS A 3 22.80 -16.84 16.38
N HIS A 4 22.15 -15.67 16.36
CA HIS A 4 20.75 -15.59 15.99
C HIS A 4 20.60 -15.79 14.48
N VAL A 5 19.69 -16.69 14.09
CA VAL A 5 19.31 -16.91 12.69
C VAL A 5 17.89 -16.35 12.53
N TYR A 6 17.75 -15.31 11.70
CA TYR A 6 16.46 -14.70 11.39
C TYR A 6 16.00 -15.15 10.00
N LEU A 7 14.83 -15.75 9.91
CA LEU A 7 14.29 -16.33 8.67
C LEU A 7 12.90 -15.77 8.29
N ASP A 8 12.36 -14.83 9.07
CA ASP A 8 11.02 -14.27 8.84
C ASP A 8 11.08 -12.93 8.09
N TYR A 9 11.65 -12.93 6.90
CA TYR A 9 11.75 -11.73 6.06
C TYR A 9 10.40 -11.22 5.53
N ALA A 10 9.32 -12.01 5.68
CA ALA A 10 7.97 -11.54 5.39
C ALA A 10 7.46 -10.55 6.45
N ALA A 11 7.86 -10.72 7.71
CA ALA A 11 7.48 -9.80 8.78
C ALA A 11 8.24 -8.47 8.69
N THR A 12 9.57 -8.51 8.52
CA THR A 12 10.41 -7.32 8.37
C THR A 12 11.79 -7.67 7.82
N THR A 13 12.49 -6.68 7.29
CA THR A 13 13.88 -6.80 6.86
C THR A 13 14.67 -5.60 7.37
N PHE A 14 16.00 -5.74 7.42
CA PHE A 14 16.89 -4.59 7.62
C PHE A 14 16.88 -3.68 6.39
N THR A 15 17.12 -2.40 6.59
CA THR A 15 17.29 -1.47 5.47
C THR A 15 18.64 -1.75 4.78
N HIS A 16 18.63 -1.90 3.46
CA HIS A 16 19.84 -2.17 2.69
C HIS A 16 20.86 -1.02 2.90
N PRO A 17 22.18 -1.30 3.14
CA PRO A 17 23.16 -0.27 3.46
C PRO A 17 23.23 0.89 2.45
N LYS A 18 23.15 0.62 1.14
CA LYS A 18 23.11 1.67 0.11
C LYS A 18 21.88 2.57 0.21
N VAL A 19 20.76 2.05 0.71
CA VAL A 19 19.54 2.85 0.94
C VAL A 19 19.77 3.77 2.15
N VAL A 20 20.34 3.26 3.24
CA VAL A 20 20.70 4.09 4.39
C VAL A 20 21.64 5.22 3.98
N GLU A 21 22.69 4.92 3.23
CA GLU A 21 23.64 5.91 2.70
C GLU A 21 22.95 6.98 1.87
N ALA A 22 22.04 6.59 0.98
CA ALA A 22 21.27 7.52 0.15
C ALA A 22 20.29 8.40 0.95
N MET A 23 19.80 7.93 2.10
CA MET A 23 18.88 8.65 2.98
C MET A 23 19.60 9.67 3.88
N LEU A 24 20.82 9.38 4.34
CA LEU A 24 21.53 10.19 5.33
C LEU A 24 21.55 11.70 5.05
N PRO A 25 21.82 12.19 3.82
CA PRO A 25 21.84 13.63 3.56
C PRO A 25 20.49 14.33 3.81
N TYR A 26 19.38 13.59 3.73
CA TYR A 26 18.04 14.19 3.93
C TYR A 26 17.66 14.36 5.41
N PHE A 27 18.43 13.82 6.33
CA PHE A 27 18.21 14.03 7.77
C PHE A 27 18.89 15.31 8.29
N THR A 28 19.99 15.73 7.68
CA THR A 28 20.82 16.82 8.23
C THR A 28 21.16 17.93 7.25
N GLU A 29 21.32 17.61 5.97
CA GLU A 29 21.77 18.59 4.95
C GLU A 29 20.60 19.06 4.07
N SER A 30 19.80 18.15 3.55
CA SER A 30 18.71 18.42 2.61
C SER A 30 17.34 18.22 3.29
N PHE A 31 17.07 18.99 4.34
CA PHE A 31 15.85 18.88 5.16
C PHE A 31 14.73 19.84 4.74
N GLY A 32 14.90 20.60 3.66
CA GLY A 32 13.91 21.59 3.19
C GLY A 32 12.57 20.96 2.84
N ASN A 33 11.48 21.58 3.28
CA ASN A 33 10.14 21.14 2.92
C ASN A 33 9.95 21.26 1.39
N PRO A 34 9.66 20.15 0.68
CA PRO A 34 9.52 20.16 -0.78
C PRO A 34 8.37 21.02 -1.29
N SER A 35 7.40 21.36 -0.44
CA SER A 35 6.28 22.26 -0.79
C SER A 35 6.58 23.75 -0.60
N SER A 36 7.73 24.09 -0.01
CA SER A 36 8.09 25.48 0.23
C SER A 36 8.64 26.17 -1.03
N ILE A 37 8.59 27.52 -1.03
CA ILE A 37 9.08 28.34 -2.15
C ILE A 37 10.59 28.57 -2.09
N TYR A 38 11.28 28.13 -1.04
CA TYR A 38 12.69 28.36 -0.87
C TYR A 38 13.55 27.51 -1.81
N SER A 39 14.59 28.08 -2.39
CA SER A 39 15.50 27.39 -3.30
C SER A 39 16.22 26.19 -2.68
N PHE A 40 16.54 26.24 -1.36
CA PHE A 40 17.17 25.10 -0.70
C PHE A 40 16.27 23.85 -0.64
N SER A 41 14.96 24.01 -0.89
CA SER A 41 14.00 22.88 -0.99
C SER A 41 13.96 22.21 -2.36
N ASP A 42 14.59 22.82 -3.39
CA ASP A 42 14.55 22.32 -4.77
C ASP A 42 15.20 20.94 -4.91
N ARG A 43 16.25 20.68 -4.15
CA ARG A 43 16.91 19.37 -4.09
C ARG A 43 15.92 18.29 -3.63
N ASN A 44 15.14 18.56 -2.59
CA ASN A 44 14.17 17.61 -2.03
C ASN A 44 13.00 17.37 -2.98
N ARG A 45 12.47 18.44 -3.56
CA ARG A 45 11.42 18.37 -4.59
C ARG A 45 11.87 17.50 -5.79
N THR A 46 13.10 17.75 -6.24
CA THR A 46 13.70 16.98 -7.34
C THR A 46 13.92 15.51 -6.97
N ALA A 47 14.38 15.23 -5.73
CA ALA A 47 14.59 13.87 -5.26
C ALA A 47 13.27 13.07 -5.23
N ILE A 48 12.21 13.65 -4.66
CA ILE A 48 10.88 13.01 -4.62
C ILE A 48 10.36 12.76 -6.03
N ARG A 49 10.46 13.73 -6.94
CA ARG A 49 10.03 13.57 -8.34
C ARG A 49 10.77 12.43 -9.03
N LYS A 50 12.11 12.41 -8.93
CA LYS A 50 12.94 11.34 -9.51
C LYS A 50 12.62 9.97 -8.92
N SER A 51 12.40 9.88 -7.60
CA SER A 51 12.02 8.62 -6.95
C SER A 51 10.67 8.11 -7.48
N ARG A 52 9.71 9.01 -7.63
CA ARG A 52 8.39 8.70 -8.20
C ARG A 52 8.50 8.20 -9.65
N GLU A 53 9.29 8.89 -10.49
CA GLU A 53 9.58 8.48 -11.87
C GLU A 53 10.25 7.09 -11.94
N GLN A 54 11.16 6.78 -10.99
CA GLN A 54 11.82 5.47 -10.93
C GLN A 54 10.83 4.35 -10.59
N VAL A 55 9.98 4.54 -9.59
CA VAL A 55 8.95 3.56 -9.21
C VAL A 55 7.95 3.37 -10.35
N ALA A 56 7.46 4.46 -10.94
CA ALA A 56 6.52 4.42 -12.05
C ALA A 56 7.06 3.63 -13.24
N ARG A 57 8.35 3.79 -13.56
CA ARG A 57 9.00 3.03 -14.64
C ARG A 57 9.04 1.52 -14.36
N VAL A 58 9.24 1.12 -13.10
CA VAL A 58 9.24 -0.31 -12.72
C VAL A 58 7.84 -0.91 -12.79
N LEU A 59 6.82 -0.12 -12.47
CA LEU A 59 5.41 -0.54 -12.48
C LEU A 59 4.71 -0.31 -13.82
N ASP A 60 5.42 0.24 -14.80
CA ASP A 60 4.90 0.60 -16.16
C ASP A 60 3.64 1.48 -16.07
N CYS A 61 3.72 2.55 -15.27
CA CYS A 61 2.63 3.51 -15.07
C CYS A 61 3.13 4.95 -15.10
N SER A 62 2.20 5.92 -15.04
CA SER A 62 2.53 7.34 -14.94
C SER A 62 3.10 7.70 -13.55
N PRO A 63 4.08 8.61 -13.43
CA PRO A 63 4.53 9.12 -12.14
C PRO A 63 3.41 9.72 -11.27
N ASP A 64 2.35 10.24 -11.88
CA ASP A 64 1.20 10.82 -11.17
C ASP A 64 0.29 9.76 -10.52
N GLU A 65 0.47 8.48 -10.89
CA GLU A 65 -0.22 7.34 -10.26
C GLU A 65 0.53 6.78 -9.04
N ILE A 66 1.72 7.31 -8.73
CA ILE A 66 2.54 6.85 -7.59
C ILE A 66 2.31 7.77 -6.38
N PHE A 67 1.87 7.18 -5.29
CA PHE A 67 1.70 7.84 -4.00
C PHE A 67 2.55 7.15 -2.93
N PHE A 68 3.40 7.91 -2.26
CA PHE A 68 4.20 7.39 -1.14
C PHE A 68 3.39 7.45 0.15
N THR A 69 3.39 6.35 0.89
CA THR A 69 2.73 6.20 2.18
C THR A 69 3.75 5.78 3.24
N SER A 70 3.39 5.88 4.51
CA SER A 70 4.26 5.49 5.63
C SER A 70 4.35 3.97 5.81
N SER A 71 3.39 3.22 5.27
CA SER A 71 3.32 1.77 5.43
C SER A 71 2.36 1.11 4.44
N GLY A 72 2.46 -0.22 4.28
CA GLY A 72 1.48 -1.00 3.54
C GLY A 72 0.07 -0.87 4.12
N THR A 73 -0.07 -0.81 5.44
CA THR A 73 -1.37 -0.61 6.10
C THR A 73 -2.03 0.70 5.67
N GLU A 74 -1.28 1.80 5.60
CA GLU A 74 -1.82 3.08 5.10
C GLU A 74 -2.19 2.97 3.63
N ALA A 75 -1.36 2.34 2.80
CA ALA A 75 -1.62 2.15 1.38
C ALA A 75 -2.90 1.34 1.14
N ASP A 76 -3.07 0.21 1.83
CA ASP A 76 -4.25 -0.65 1.74
C ASP A 76 -5.53 0.10 2.16
N ASN A 77 -5.47 0.80 3.29
CA ASN A 77 -6.59 1.59 3.78
C ASN A 77 -6.97 2.71 2.80
N TRP A 78 -5.99 3.44 2.30
CA TRP A 78 -6.24 4.53 1.35
C TRP A 78 -6.83 4.01 0.04
N ALA A 79 -6.27 2.93 -0.51
CA ALA A 79 -6.77 2.34 -1.76
C ALA A 79 -8.20 1.80 -1.59
N LEU A 80 -8.46 0.98 -0.57
CA LEU A 80 -9.77 0.36 -0.36
C LEU A 80 -10.85 1.40 -0.09
N GLN A 81 -10.62 2.31 0.86
CA GLN A 81 -11.61 3.34 1.20
C GLN A 81 -11.79 4.33 0.05
N GLY A 82 -10.71 4.78 -0.58
CA GLY A 82 -10.76 5.72 -1.69
C GLY A 82 -11.55 5.19 -2.86
N VAL A 83 -11.28 3.95 -3.28
CA VAL A 83 -12.02 3.28 -4.38
C VAL A 83 -13.48 3.04 -4.00
N ALA A 84 -13.75 2.57 -2.78
CA ALA A 84 -15.10 2.30 -2.29
C ALA A 84 -15.97 3.58 -2.36
N TRP A 85 -15.51 4.67 -1.78
CA TRP A 85 -16.25 5.93 -1.75
C TRP A 85 -16.37 6.60 -3.12
N ALA A 86 -15.31 6.60 -3.92
CA ALA A 86 -15.34 7.16 -5.27
C ALA A 86 -16.35 6.44 -6.19
N ASN A 87 -16.61 5.16 -5.93
CA ASN A 87 -17.54 4.34 -6.73
C ASN A 87 -18.86 4.00 -6.02
N GLU A 88 -19.15 4.55 -4.85
CA GLU A 88 -20.34 4.24 -4.05
C GLU A 88 -21.66 4.30 -4.84
N LYS A 89 -21.76 5.26 -5.78
CA LYS A 89 -22.94 5.41 -6.64
C LYS A 89 -23.05 4.33 -7.73
N LYS A 90 -21.95 3.64 -8.05
CA LYS A 90 -21.92 2.56 -9.04
C LYS A 90 -22.19 1.19 -8.44
N GLY A 91 -21.84 1.01 -7.17
CA GLY A 91 -22.03 -0.22 -6.42
C GLY A 91 -21.34 -0.15 -5.08
N LYS A 92 -21.82 -0.94 -4.13
CA LYS A 92 -21.31 -1.00 -2.74
C LYS A 92 -20.70 -2.34 -2.38
N ARG A 93 -20.63 -3.29 -3.30
CA ARG A 93 -20.08 -4.60 -3.02
C ARG A 93 -18.56 -4.61 -3.14
N ILE A 94 -17.91 -5.17 -2.10
CA ILE A 94 -16.48 -5.40 -2.01
C ILE A 94 -16.28 -6.89 -1.77
N ILE A 95 -15.47 -7.56 -2.57
CA ILE A 95 -15.17 -8.97 -2.42
C ILE A 95 -13.69 -9.11 -2.07
N THR A 96 -13.41 -9.85 -1.01
CA THR A 96 -12.06 -10.13 -0.52
C THR A 96 -11.99 -11.56 0.03
N THR A 97 -10.88 -11.96 0.64
CA THR A 97 -10.73 -13.29 1.24
C THR A 97 -10.66 -13.24 2.76
N LYS A 98 -10.92 -14.38 3.42
CA LYS A 98 -10.81 -14.49 4.90
C LYS A 98 -9.36 -14.51 5.39
N ILE A 99 -8.39 -14.74 4.52
CA ILE A 99 -6.97 -14.89 4.86
C ILE A 99 -6.14 -13.63 4.63
N GLU A 100 -6.79 -12.50 4.36
CA GLU A 100 -6.12 -11.23 4.15
C GLU A 100 -5.37 -10.72 5.39
N HIS A 101 -4.40 -9.87 5.16
CA HIS A 101 -3.77 -9.12 6.25
C HIS A 101 -4.80 -8.25 6.99
N HIS A 102 -4.59 -8.02 8.28
CA HIS A 102 -5.49 -7.22 9.12
C HIS A 102 -5.77 -5.82 8.56
N ALA A 103 -4.84 -5.21 7.83
CA ALA A 103 -5.06 -3.93 7.16
C ALA A 103 -6.25 -3.97 6.18
N VAL A 104 -6.44 -5.09 5.47
CA VAL A 104 -7.56 -5.32 4.56
C VAL A 104 -8.82 -5.72 5.32
N LEU A 105 -8.70 -6.70 6.25
CA LEU A 105 -9.86 -7.21 7.01
C LEU A 105 -10.54 -6.11 7.84
N HIS A 106 -9.77 -5.33 8.61
CA HIS A 106 -10.34 -4.26 9.43
C HIS A 106 -10.91 -3.12 8.58
N THR A 107 -10.28 -2.80 7.44
CA THR A 107 -10.84 -1.83 6.50
C THR A 107 -12.15 -2.33 5.89
N GLY A 108 -12.25 -3.63 5.59
CA GLY A 108 -13.50 -4.25 5.15
C GLY A 108 -14.61 -4.13 6.21
N GLN A 109 -14.30 -4.44 7.47
CA GLN A 109 -15.24 -4.27 8.59
C GLN A 109 -15.71 -2.82 8.73
N PHE A 110 -14.76 -1.87 8.71
CA PHE A 110 -15.05 -0.45 8.76
C PHE A 110 -15.98 0.02 7.63
N LEU A 111 -15.78 -0.48 6.41
CA LEU A 111 -16.64 -0.17 5.26
C LEU A 111 -18.02 -0.84 5.39
N ALA A 112 -18.10 -2.06 5.91
CA ALA A 112 -19.37 -2.76 6.18
C ALA A 112 -20.25 -1.97 7.18
N GLU A 113 -19.67 -1.43 8.25
CA GLU A 113 -20.36 -0.55 9.20
C GLU A 113 -20.91 0.73 8.56
N ARG A 114 -20.41 1.11 7.37
CA ARG A 114 -20.83 2.28 6.58
C ARG A 114 -21.70 1.95 5.40
N GLY A 115 -22.24 0.74 5.39
CA GLY A 115 -23.26 0.33 4.43
C GLY A 115 -22.71 -0.23 3.12
N PHE A 116 -21.41 -0.63 3.08
CA PHE A 116 -20.88 -1.44 2.01
C PHE A 116 -21.18 -2.93 2.26
N ASP A 117 -21.42 -3.67 1.21
CA ASP A 117 -21.64 -5.12 1.24
C ASP A 117 -20.28 -5.82 1.05
N VAL A 118 -19.63 -6.20 2.14
CA VAL A 118 -18.31 -6.82 2.11
C VAL A 118 -18.43 -8.34 2.22
N VAL A 119 -18.03 -9.03 1.16
CA VAL A 119 -18.05 -10.48 1.05
C VAL A 119 -16.66 -11.04 1.26
N TYR A 120 -16.51 -11.94 2.23
CA TYR A 120 -15.26 -12.62 2.54
C TYR A 120 -15.31 -14.07 2.01
N LEU A 121 -14.57 -14.36 0.94
CA LEU A 121 -14.49 -15.68 0.35
C LEU A 121 -13.64 -16.61 1.21
N ASP A 122 -14.07 -17.87 1.30
CA ASP A 122 -13.25 -18.95 1.83
C ASP A 122 -12.15 -19.35 0.83
N VAL A 123 -11.12 -19.99 1.34
CA VAL A 123 -10.02 -20.55 0.56
C VAL A 123 -9.81 -22.02 0.90
N ASP A 124 -9.21 -22.77 -0.03
CA ASP A 124 -8.81 -24.15 0.19
C ASP A 124 -7.54 -24.24 1.08
N ALA A 125 -7.06 -25.48 1.30
CA ALA A 125 -5.87 -25.72 2.13
C ALA A 125 -4.58 -25.10 1.56
N GLU A 126 -4.55 -24.79 0.28
CA GLU A 126 -3.45 -24.12 -0.42
C GLU A 126 -3.64 -22.60 -0.54
N GLY A 127 -4.70 -22.03 0.05
CA GLY A 127 -4.98 -20.60 0.04
C GLY A 127 -5.62 -20.08 -1.27
N ARG A 128 -6.21 -20.97 -2.09
CA ARG A 128 -6.86 -20.58 -3.36
C ARG A 128 -8.36 -20.42 -3.18
N ILE A 129 -8.93 -19.37 -3.82
CA ILE A 129 -10.37 -19.15 -3.87
C ILE A 129 -11.06 -20.10 -4.86
N SER A 130 -12.33 -20.43 -4.60
CA SER A 130 -13.23 -21.04 -5.58
C SER A 130 -13.68 -20.01 -6.60
N LEU A 131 -13.46 -20.29 -7.90
CA LEU A 131 -13.96 -19.40 -8.97
C LEU A 131 -15.50 -19.40 -9.05
N GLU A 132 -16.14 -20.48 -8.63
CA GLU A 132 -17.59 -20.57 -8.57
C GLU A 132 -18.15 -19.66 -7.47
N ASP A 133 -17.56 -19.68 -6.27
CA ASP A 133 -17.94 -18.80 -5.16
C ASP A 133 -17.73 -17.33 -5.52
N LEU A 134 -16.61 -17.01 -6.21
CA LEU A 134 -16.36 -15.67 -6.70
C LEU A 134 -17.44 -15.21 -7.69
N LYS A 135 -17.81 -16.05 -8.67
CA LYS A 135 -18.87 -15.73 -9.62
C LYS A 135 -20.21 -15.49 -8.92
N GLN A 136 -20.58 -16.34 -7.95
CA GLN A 136 -21.78 -16.15 -7.15
C GLN A 136 -21.75 -14.86 -6.34
N ALA A 137 -20.60 -14.49 -5.76
CA ALA A 137 -20.43 -13.26 -5.05
C ALA A 137 -20.54 -12.02 -5.96
N MET A 138 -20.16 -12.11 -7.23
CA MET A 138 -20.27 -11.02 -8.21
C MET A 138 -21.68 -10.78 -8.73
N THR A 139 -22.57 -11.76 -8.69
CA THR A 139 -23.91 -11.71 -9.33
C THR A 139 -25.05 -11.30 -8.40
N LYS A 140 -24.79 -11.16 -7.11
CA LYS A 140 -25.75 -10.69 -6.09
C LYS A 140 -25.52 -9.21 -5.80
#